data_889c9ac09f4f2c55c510c88ae04545ab
#
_entry.id   889c9ac09f4f2c55c510c88ae04545ab
#
_cell.length_a   1.000
_cell.length_b   1.000
_cell.length_c   1.000
_cell.angle_alpha   90.00
_cell.angle_beta   90.00
_cell.angle_gamma   90.00
#
_symmetry.space_group_name_H-M   'P 1'
#
loop_
_entity.id
_entity.type
_entity.pdbx_description
1 polymer ?
#
loop_
_entity_poly.entity_id
_entity_poly.type
_entity_poly.pdbx_seq_one_letter_code
_entity_poly.pdbx_strand_id
1 'polypeptide(L)'
;MFKIVSKRNLNPTGTMMDIEAPLVAKKAEAGQFIILRTDEDGERIPLTVAGFDREKGTVKIIFQIVGATTEKLNHKSVGDCLADFAGPLGKPTETEGLRKVCVVGGGVGCAIALPIAEKLHAEGCEVHTIVGFRNKDLVILEDEFSACSDKLTIMTDDGSYGTKGVVTAPLKEAIDAGENYDEVITIGPLIMMKFVVATTKPAGVKTVVSMNPIMIDGTGMCGGCRLTVGGQTKFACVDGPDFDGFEVDFDEAMKRGAMYRDFERHAYEETCNLFKKEAR
;
A
#
# COMPACT_ATOMS: atom_id res chain seq x y z
N MET A 1 -23.91 7.41 -1.46
CA MET A 1 -23.51 5.98 -1.53
C MET A 1 -22.46 5.88 -2.61
N PHE A 2 -21.43 5.08 -2.42
CA PHE A 2 -20.27 4.95 -3.28
C PHE A 2 -20.36 3.62 -4.05
N LYS A 3 -20.69 3.71 -5.34
CA LYS A 3 -21.00 2.54 -6.16
C LYS A 3 -19.73 1.86 -6.67
N ILE A 4 -19.67 0.53 -6.62
CA ILE A 4 -18.64 -0.27 -7.27
C ILE A 4 -18.96 -0.33 -8.77
N VAL A 5 -18.09 0.23 -9.60
CA VAL A 5 -18.30 0.30 -11.06
C VAL A 5 -17.49 -0.75 -11.82
N SER A 6 -16.40 -1.24 -11.22
CA SER A 6 -15.68 -2.39 -11.74
C SER A 6 -15.11 -3.24 -10.61
N LYS A 7 -14.85 -4.52 -10.90
CA LYS A 7 -14.19 -5.46 -9.99
C LYS A 7 -13.38 -6.46 -10.79
N ARG A 8 -12.13 -6.69 -10.40
CA ARG A 8 -11.23 -7.69 -10.99
C ARG A 8 -10.42 -8.38 -9.89
N ASN A 9 -10.41 -9.69 -9.87
CA ASN A 9 -9.47 -10.45 -9.03
C ASN A 9 -8.10 -10.41 -9.71
N LEU A 10 -7.08 -9.99 -8.98
CA LEU A 10 -5.70 -9.93 -9.45
C LEU A 10 -4.98 -11.26 -9.20
N ASN A 11 -5.28 -11.89 -8.07
CA ASN A 11 -4.77 -13.18 -7.66
C ASN A 11 -5.75 -13.84 -6.66
N PRO A 12 -5.50 -15.04 -6.11
CA PRO A 12 -6.43 -15.72 -5.19
C PRO A 12 -6.84 -14.93 -3.94
N THR A 13 -6.02 -13.96 -3.52
CA THR A 13 -6.25 -13.18 -2.30
C THR A 13 -6.32 -11.67 -2.54
N GLY A 14 -6.10 -11.22 -3.77
CA GLY A 14 -6.02 -9.80 -4.13
C GLY A 14 -7.14 -9.38 -5.08
N THR A 15 -7.84 -8.32 -4.75
CA THR A 15 -8.95 -7.78 -5.54
C THR A 15 -8.73 -6.30 -5.83
N MET A 16 -9.06 -5.89 -7.05
CA MET A 16 -9.09 -4.52 -7.52
C MET A 16 -10.54 -4.11 -7.75
N MET A 17 -10.90 -2.91 -7.32
CA MET A 17 -12.20 -2.30 -7.57
C MET A 17 -12.05 -0.83 -7.97
N ASP A 18 -12.88 -0.37 -8.89
CA ASP A 18 -13.09 1.05 -9.14
C ASP A 18 -14.40 1.51 -8.48
N ILE A 19 -14.32 2.58 -7.71
CA ILE A 19 -15.43 3.11 -6.91
C ILE A 19 -15.81 4.49 -7.45
N GLU A 20 -17.09 4.71 -7.70
CA GLU A 20 -17.61 6.02 -8.07
C GLU A 20 -17.55 6.96 -6.87
N ALA A 21 -16.58 7.89 -6.90
CA ALA A 21 -16.29 8.85 -5.83
C ALA A 21 -15.71 10.15 -6.43
N PRO A 22 -16.51 10.94 -7.19
CA PRO A 22 -16.01 12.05 -8.01
C PRO A 22 -15.32 13.15 -7.19
N LEU A 23 -15.76 13.42 -5.97
CA LEU A 23 -15.14 14.42 -5.11
C LEU A 23 -13.76 13.98 -4.61
N VAL A 24 -13.57 12.68 -4.37
CA VAL A 24 -12.29 12.09 -4.00
C VAL A 24 -11.37 12.05 -5.22
N ALA A 25 -11.85 11.50 -6.36
CA ALA A 25 -11.10 11.38 -7.60
C ALA A 25 -10.54 12.73 -8.08
N LYS A 26 -11.33 13.81 -7.92
CA LYS A 26 -10.92 15.18 -8.32
C LYS A 26 -9.67 15.66 -7.58
N LYS A 27 -9.46 15.25 -6.33
CA LYS A 27 -8.41 15.74 -5.44
C LYS A 27 -7.35 14.72 -5.10
N ALA A 28 -7.56 13.45 -5.46
CA ALA A 28 -6.63 12.37 -5.15
C ALA A 28 -5.28 12.57 -5.83
N GLU A 29 -4.22 12.22 -5.09
CA GLU A 29 -2.84 12.19 -5.54
C GLU A 29 -2.15 10.90 -5.08
N ALA A 30 -1.02 10.55 -5.73
CA ALA A 30 -0.24 9.37 -5.38
C ALA A 30 0.25 9.42 -3.92
N GLY A 31 0.24 8.28 -3.23
CA GLY A 31 0.61 8.16 -1.81
C GLY A 31 -0.54 8.42 -0.83
N GLN A 32 -1.65 9.02 -1.26
CA GLN A 32 -2.81 9.24 -0.41
C GLN A 32 -3.67 7.97 -0.27
N PHE A 33 -4.55 7.97 0.73
CA PHE A 33 -5.44 6.86 1.03
C PHE A 33 -6.88 7.34 1.27
N ILE A 34 -7.78 6.40 1.37
CA ILE A 34 -9.18 6.62 1.79
C ILE A 34 -9.48 5.76 3.03
N ILE A 35 -10.51 6.11 3.74
CA ILE A 35 -11.13 5.23 4.72
C ILE A 35 -12.50 4.82 4.19
N LEU A 36 -12.74 3.53 4.09
CA LEU A 36 -14.03 2.99 3.67
C LEU A 36 -14.71 2.20 4.80
N ARG A 37 -16.01 2.05 4.63
CA ARG A 37 -16.85 1.16 5.41
C ARG A 37 -17.78 0.42 4.45
N THR A 38 -17.83 -0.90 4.54
CA THR A 38 -18.56 -1.75 3.58
C THR A 38 -20.07 -1.61 3.69
N ASP A 39 -20.57 -1.52 4.93
CA ASP A 39 -21.97 -1.44 5.30
C ASP A 39 -22.14 -0.60 6.59
N GLU A 40 -23.36 -0.37 7.04
CA GLU A 40 -23.64 0.51 8.19
C GLU A 40 -23.01 0.05 9.49
N ASP A 41 -22.93 -1.26 9.70
CA ASP A 41 -22.32 -1.90 10.88
C ASP A 41 -20.86 -2.29 10.65
N GLY A 42 -20.30 -1.94 9.46
CA GLY A 42 -18.94 -2.30 9.06
C GLY A 42 -17.86 -1.49 9.79
N GLU A 43 -16.71 -2.12 9.96
CA GLU A 43 -15.51 -1.42 10.44
C GLU A 43 -14.99 -0.42 9.39
N ARG A 44 -14.33 0.61 9.87
CA ARG A 44 -13.61 1.57 9.05
C ARG A 44 -12.20 1.07 8.81
N ILE A 45 -11.83 0.91 7.54
CA ILE A 45 -10.47 0.47 7.16
C ILE A 45 -9.81 1.47 6.21
N PRO A 46 -8.50 1.74 6.36
CA PRO A 46 -7.74 2.51 5.40
C PRO A 46 -7.37 1.65 4.19
N LEU A 47 -7.56 2.18 2.99
CA LEU A 47 -7.02 1.61 1.77
C LEU A 47 -6.38 2.72 0.94
N THR A 48 -5.23 2.44 0.38
CA THR A 48 -4.53 3.42 -0.45
C THR A 48 -5.26 3.62 -1.77
N VAL A 49 -5.18 4.84 -2.29
CA VAL A 49 -5.60 5.19 -3.63
C VAL A 49 -4.62 4.57 -4.62
N ALA A 50 -4.99 3.42 -5.19
CA ALA A 50 -4.18 2.71 -6.19
C ALA A 50 -4.30 3.30 -7.61
N GLY A 51 -5.10 4.34 -7.77
CA GLY A 51 -5.29 5.09 -9.00
C GLY A 51 -6.59 5.88 -8.95
N PHE A 52 -6.75 6.79 -9.89
CA PHE A 52 -7.97 7.60 -10.02
C PHE A 52 -8.17 8.06 -11.47
N ASP A 53 -9.43 8.22 -11.84
CA ASP A 53 -9.83 8.78 -13.13
C ASP A 53 -10.72 10.01 -12.85
N ARG A 54 -10.19 11.21 -13.11
CA ARG A 54 -10.88 12.47 -12.82
C ARG A 54 -12.06 12.71 -13.75
N GLU A 55 -12.01 12.19 -14.99
CA GLU A 55 -13.08 12.36 -15.99
C GLU A 55 -14.26 11.46 -15.66
N LYS A 56 -13.98 10.19 -15.32
CA LYS A 56 -15.01 9.22 -14.89
C LYS A 56 -15.45 9.42 -13.44
N GLY A 57 -14.69 10.18 -12.64
CA GLY A 57 -14.96 10.37 -11.22
C GLY A 57 -14.79 9.10 -10.40
N THR A 58 -13.84 8.25 -10.77
CA THR A 58 -13.61 6.96 -10.09
C THR A 58 -12.29 6.92 -9.36
N VAL A 59 -12.26 6.18 -8.25
CA VAL A 59 -11.05 5.88 -7.46
C VAL A 59 -10.83 4.37 -7.48
N LYS A 60 -9.63 3.97 -7.83
CA LYS A 60 -9.19 2.57 -7.80
C LYS A 60 -8.65 2.22 -6.43
N ILE A 61 -9.12 1.12 -5.88
CA ILE A 61 -8.58 0.49 -4.68
C ILE A 61 -8.12 -0.93 -5.01
N ILE A 62 -7.02 -1.34 -4.40
CA ILE A 62 -6.53 -2.72 -4.45
C ILE A 62 -6.32 -3.17 -3.02
N PHE A 63 -6.86 -4.32 -2.67
CA PHE A 63 -6.78 -4.86 -1.32
C PHE A 63 -6.54 -6.35 -1.33
N GLN A 64 -5.91 -6.82 -0.27
CA GLN A 64 -5.75 -8.24 0.01
C GLN A 64 -6.79 -8.69 1.03
N ILE A 65 -7.33 -9.88 0.84
CA ILE A 65 -8.27 -10.51 1.77
C ILE A 65 -7.47 -11.04 2.95
N VAL A 66 -7.46 -10.29 4.05
CA VAL A 66 -6.67 -10.60 5.27
C VAL A 66 -7.50 -10.58 6.55
N GLY A 67 -8.74 -10.11 6.52
CA GLY A 67 -9.60 -9.95 7.68
C GLY A 67 -11.07 -9.89 7.31
N ALA A 68 -11.94 -9.82 8.32
CA ALA A 68 -13.39 -9.84 8.16
C ALA A 68 -13.92 -8.76 7.20
N THR A 69 -13.44 -7.54 7.34
CA THR A 69 -13.89 -6.41 6.49
C THR A 69 -13.47 -6.58 5.04
N THR A 70 -12.23 -7.03 4.77
CA THR A 70 -11.76 -7.28 3.39
C THR A 70 -12.43 -8.50 2.77
N GLU A 71 -12.81 -9.50 3.55
CA GLU A 71 -13.63 -10.62 3.10
C GLU A 71 -15.03 -10.14 2.69
N LYS A 72 -15.72 -9.36 3.55
CA LYS A 72 -17.02 -8.75 3.22
C LYS A 72 -16.93 -7.86 1.97
N LEU A 73 -15.89 -7.05 1.86
CA LEU A 73 -15.67 -6.21 0.69
C LEU A 73 -15.51 -7.06 -0.58
N ASN A 74 -14.78 -8.16 -0.49
CA ASN A 74 -14.59 -9.07 -1.61
C ASN A 74 -15.89 -9.79 -2.04
N HIS A 75 -16.88 -9.92 -1.19
CA HIS A 75 -18.19 -10.48 -1.56
C HIS A 75 -19.10 -9.48 -2.28
N LYS A 76 -18.81 -8.19 -2.21
CA LYS A 76 -19.57 -7.19 -2.98
C LYS A 76 -19.32 -7.31 -4.48
N SER A 77 -20.34 -7.01 -5.27
CA SER A 77 -20.37 -7.10 -6.72
C SER A 77 -20.41 -5.72 -7.38
N VAL A 78 -20.14 -5.68 -8.68
CA VAL A 78 -20.37 -4.47 -9.47
C VAL A 78 -21.85 -4.07 -9.38
N GLY A 79 -22.09 -2.81 -9.06
CA GLY A 79 -23.43 -2.26 -8.82
C GLY A 79 -23.77 -2.10 -7.34
N ASP A 80 -23.11 -2.85 -6.43
CA ASP A 80 -23.25 -2.66 -5.00
C ASP A 80 -22.65 -1.32 -4.55
N CYS A 81 -23.07 -0.87 -3.36
CA CYS A 81 -22.60 0.37 -2.79
C CYS A 81 -21.84 0.13 -1.47
N LEU A 82 -20.87 0.99 -1.22
CA LEU A 82 -20.21 1.12 0.09
C LEU A 82 -20.94 2.17 0.92
N ALA A 83 -20.97 1.98 2.24
CA ALA A 83 -21.59 2.91 3.18
C ALA A 83 -20.81 4.22 3.26
N ASP A 84 -19.49 4.13 3.45
CA ASP A 84 -18.60 5.30 3.51
C ASP A 84 -17.39 5.13 2.60
N PHE A 85 -16.91 6.26 2.09
CA PHE A 85 -15.68 6.37 1.29
C PHE A 85 -15.10 7.78 1.49
N ALA A 86 -14.37 7.96 2.58
CA ALA A 86 -13.85 9.25 3.00
C ALA A 86 -12.41 9.46 2.49
N GLY A 87 -12.16 10.58 1.82
CA GLY A 87 -10.82 10.91 1.29
C GLY A 87 -10.86 12.09 0.31
N PRO A 88 -9.71 12.36 -0.36
CA PRO A 88 -8.42 11.75 -0.07
C PRO A 88 -7.90 12.17 1.30
N LEU A 89 -7.17 11.28 1.96
CA LEU A 89 -6.57 11.47 3.28
C LEU A 89 -5.05 11.29 3.21
N GLY A 90 -4.35 11.80 4.21
CA GLY A 90 -2.90 11.81 4.23
C GLY A 90 -2.29 12.83 3.28
N LYS A 91 -0.97 12.96 3.35
CA LYS A 91 -0.19 13.79 2.43
C LYS A 91 0.16 13.00 1.18
N PRO A 92 0.18 13.62 -0.01
CA PRO A 92 0.72 12.97 -1.19
C PRO A 92 2.21 12.72 -1.02
N THR A 93 2.72 11.69 -1.71
CA THR A 93 4.17 11.43 -1.78
C THR A 93 4.86 12.58 -2.49
N GLU A 94 5.92 13.10 -1.87
CA GLU A 94 6.74 14.16 -2.45
C GLU A 94 7.66 13.59 -3.52
N THR A 95 7.57 14.15 -4.73
CA THR A 95 8.33 13.70 -5.91
C THR A 95 9.13 14.83 -6.56
N GLU A 96 8.90 16.07 -6.11
CA GLU A 96 9.48 17.25 -6.74
C GLU A 96 11.01 17.26 -6.66
N GLY A 97 11.67 17.49 -7.80
CA GLY A 97 13.12 17.60 -7.90
C GLY A 97 13.88 16.26 -7.89
N LEU A 98 13.19 15.14 -7.78
CA LEU A 98 13.81 13.82 -7.87
C LEU A 98 14.11 13.46 -9.33
N ARG A 99 15.29 12.90 -9.58
CA ARG A 99 15.77 12.54 -10.92
C ARG A 99 15.96 11.05 -11.10
N LYS A 100 16.34 10.34 -10.03
CA LYS A 100 16.54 8.90 -10.02
C LYS A 100 16.07 8.31 -8.70
N VAL A 101 15.05 7.47 -8.75
CA VAL A 101 14.39 6.89 -7.57
C VAL A 101 14.30 5.37 -7.69
N CYS A 102 14.52 4.70 -6.57
CA CYS A 102 14.20 3.27 -6.47
C CYS A 102 12.90 3.10 -5.67
N VAL A 103 11.85 2.55 -6.31
CA VAL A 103 10.57 2.24 -5.67
C VAL A 103 10.56 0.76 -5.29
N VAL A 104 10.40 0.45 -4.00
CA VAL A 104 10.44 -0.92 -3.48
C VAL A 104 9.06 -1.30 -2.94
N GLY A 105 8.40 -2.24 -3.60
CA GLY A 105 7.08 -2.74 -3.22
C GLY A 105 7.11 -4.16 -2.65
N GLY A 106 6.28 -4.46 -1.66
CA GLY A 106 6.13 -5.81 -1.11
C GLY A 106 4.69 -6.28 -0.99
N GLY A 107 4.36 -7.40 -1.64
CA GLY A 107 3.01 -7.96 -1.64
C GLY A 107 1.96 -6.97 -2.13
N VAL A 108 0.89 -6.77 -1.36
CA VAL A 108 -0.14 -5.78 -1.71
C VAL A 108 0.37 -4.33 -1.67
N GLY A 109 1.50 -4.06 -1.01
CA GLY A 109 2.16 -2.75 -1.03
C GLY A 109 2.56 -2.31 -2.44
N CYS A 110 2.71 -3.23 -3.38
CA CYS A 110 2.91 -2.93 -4.80
C CYS A 110 1.75 -2.12 -5.40
N ALA A 111 0.52 -2.32 -4.92
CA ALA A 111 -0.64 -1.53 -5.34
C ALA A 111 -0.55 -0.05 -4.93
N ILE A 112 0.23 0.24 -3.89
CA ILE A 112 0.49 1.58 -3.38
C ILE A 112 1.71 2.19 -4.08
N ALA A 113 2.72 1.36 -4.35
CA ALA A 113 3.95 1.74 -5.02
C ALA A 113 3.72 2.15 -6.48
N LEU A 114 2.77 1.50 -7.17
CA LEU A 114 2.51 1.75 -8.60
C LEU A 114 2.16 3.22 -8.90
N PRO A 115 1.14 3.86 -8.29
CA PRO A 115 0.81 5.24 -8.62
C PRO A 115 1.95 6.24 -8.31
N ILE A 116 2.84 5.90 -7.39
CA ILE A 116 4.04 6.70 -7.11
C ILE A 116 5.06 6.53 -8.23
N ALA A 117 5.31 5.29 -8.68
CA ALA A 117 6.19 5.01 -9.81
C ALA A 117 5.68 5.65 -11.11
N GLU A 118 4.36 5.55 -11.38
CA GLU A 118 3.72 6.20 -12.52
C GLU A 118 3.89 7.73 -12.50
N LYS A 119 3.71 8.36 -11.32
CA LYS A 119 3.89 9.79 -11.15
C LYS A 119 5.34 10.21 -11.40
N LEU A 120 6.31 9.54 -10.77
CA LEU A 120 7.74 9.81 -10.96
C LEU A 120 8.15 9.68 -12.43
N HIS A 121 7.73 8.60 -13.09
CA HIS A 121 8.02 8.36 -14.51
C HIS A 121 7.39 9.45 -15.40
N ALA A 122 6.16 9.86 -15.14
CA ALA A 122 5.49 10.93 -15.88
C ALA A 122 6.16 12.30 -15.68
N GLU A 123 6.81 12.53 -14.55
CA GLU A 123 7.62 13.72 -14.25
C GLU A 123 9.03 13.66 -14.85
N GLY A 124 9.39 12.56 -15.53
CA GLY A 124 10.68 12.37 -16.20
C GLY A 124 11.81 11.88 -15.28
N CYS A 125 11.47 11.34 -14.12
CA CYS A 125 12.40 10.68 -13.22
C CYS A 125 12.81 9.31 -13.79
N GLU A 126 14.07 8.91 -13.63
CA GLU A 126 14.54 7.55 -13.87
C GLU A 126 14.05 6.65 -12.72
N VAL A 127 13.13 5.74 -13.02
CA VAL A 127 12.47 4.89 -12.02
C VAL A 127 13.01 3.47 -12.09
N HIS A 128 13.69 3.04 -11.04
CA HIS A 128 13.99 1.63 -10.82
C HIS A 128 12.97 1.05 -9.85
N THR A 129 12.32 -0.04 -10.24
CA THR A 129 11.31 -0.67 -9.39
C THR A 129 11.76 -2.07 -8.98
N ILE A 130 11.64 -2.36 -7.69
CA ILE A 130 11.88 -3.69 -7.12
C ILE A 130 10.60 -4.14 -6.42
N VAL A 131 9.97 -5.20 -6.91
CA VAL A 131 8.75 -5.75 -6.30
C VAL A 131 8.97 -7.16 -5.79
N GLY A 132 8.47 -7.43 -4.59
CA GLY A 132 8.66 -8.72 -3.91
C GLY A 132 7.36 -9.40 -3.55
N PHE A 133 7.29 -10.71 -3.81
CA PHE A 133 6.14 -11.56 -3.53
C PHE A 133 6.61 -12.89 -2.91
N ARG A 134 5.70 -13.63 -2.28
CA ARG A 134 6.04 -14.97 -1.75
C ARG A 134 6.27 -16.00 -2.86
N ASN A 135 5.44 -15.95 -3.90
CA ASN A 135 5.48 -16.86 -5.03
C ASN A 135 4.83 -16.24 -6.27
N LYS A 136 4.92 -16.93 -7.41
CA LYS A 136 4.38 -16.51 -8.70
C LYS A 136 2.88 -16.18 -8.65
N ASP A 137 2.08 -16.96 -7.92
CA ASP A 137 0.62 -16.81 -7.91
C ASP A 137 0.16 -15.50 -7.24
N LEU A 138 1.06 -14.86 -6.48
CA LEU A 138 0.81 -13.60 -5.79
C LEU A 138 1.33 -12.38 -6.54
N VAL A 139 2.00 -12.55 -7.67
CA VAL A 139 2.50 -11.43 -8.49
C VAL A 139 1.33 -10.65 -9.05
N ILE A 140 1.38 -9.32 -8.89
CA ILE A 140 0.37 -8.38 -9.40
C ILE A 140 1.04 -7.21 -10.11
N LEU A 141 0.34 -6.60 -11.07
CA LEU A 141 0.69 -5.31 -11.68
C LEU A 141 2.04 -5.30 -12.42
N GLU A 142 2.50 -6.45 -12.92
CA GLU A 142 3.78 -6.55 -13.63
C GLU A 142 3.82 -5.69 -14.89
N ASP A 143 2.76 -5.76 -15.71
CA ASP A 143 2.68 -5.00 -16.96
C ASP A 143 2.62 -3.49 -16.68
N GLU A 144 1.88 -3.09 -15.64
CA GLU A 144 1.76 -1.71 -15.22
C GLU A 144 3.11 -1.15 -14.71
N PHE A 145 3.83 -1.91 -13.88
CA PHE A 145 5.18 -1.51 -13.46
C PHE A 145 6.18 -1.49 -14.63
N SER A 146 6.09 -2.44 -15.55
CA SER A 146 6.95 -2.46 -16.72
C SER A 146 6.76 -1.23 -17.59
N ALA A 147 5.57 -0.67 -17.63
CA ALA A 147 5.25 0.52 -18.42
C ALA A 147 5.76 1.84 -17.79
N CYS A 148 6.04 1.87 -16.48
CA CYS A 148 6.47 3.08 -15.76
C CYS A 148 7.81 2.93 -15.04
N SER A 149 8.63 1.94 -15.41
CA SER A 149 9.95 1.71 -14.81
C SER A 149 11.01 1.56 -15.89
N ASP A 150 12.13 2.26 -15.75
CA ASP A 150 13.31 2.10 -16.58
C ASP A 150 13.99 0.75 -16.30
N LYS A 151 13.86 0.29 -15.07
CA LYS A 151 14.33 -1.05 -14.65
C LYS A 151 13.34 -1.67 -13.67
N LEU A 152 12.79 -2.83 -14.04
CA LEU A 152 11.90 -3.61 -13.18
C LEU A 152 12.61 -4.89 -12.71
N THR A 153 12.59 -5.13 -11.40
CA THR A 153 13.09 -6.37 -10.79
C THR A 153 11.99 -7.02 -9.99
N ILE A 154 11.61 -8.26 -10.35
CA ILE A 154 10.61 -9.03 -9.64
C ILE A 154 11.30 -10.12 -8.83
N MET A 155 10.99 -10.16 -7.54
CA MET A 155 11.52 -11.13 -6.58
C MET A 155 10.43 -12.05 -6.07
N THR A 156 10.73 -13.32 -5.92
CA THR A 156 9.86 -14.26 -5.19
C THR A 156 10.68 -15.03 -4.14
N ASP A 157 10.10 -15.19 -2.96
CA ASP A 157 10.78 -15.86 -1.83
C ASP A 157 11.15 -17.30 -2.19
N ASP A 158 10.28 -18.01 -2.90
CA ASP A 158 10.46 -19.42 -3.31
C ASP A 158 11.20 -19.60 -4.63
N GLY A 159 11.38 -18.53 -5.42
CA GLY A 159 12.03 -18.59 -6.74
C GLY A 159 11.13 -19.12 -7.85
N SER A 160 9.82 -19.17 -7.64
CA SER A 160 8.86 -19.65 -8.65
C SER A 160 8.67 -18.69 -9.82
N TYR A 161 9.08 -17.41 -9.67
CA TYR A 161 9.05 -16.39 -10.71
C TYR A 161 10.08 -15.28 -10.46
N GLY A 162 10.59 -14.67 -11.54
CA GLY A 162 11.62 -13.65 -11.45
C GLY A 162 12.91 -14.17 -10.79
N THR A 163 13.46 -13.40 -9.88
CA THR A 163 14.66 -13.75 -9.12
C THR A 163 14.28 -14.27 -7.73
N LYS A 164 14.92 -15.37 -7.29
CA LYS A 164 14.70 -15.91 -5.94
C LYS A 164 15.35 -15.01 -4.89
N GLY A 165 14.61 -14.64 -3.86
CA GLY A 165 15.12 -13.93 -2.70
C GLY A 165 14.25 -12.77 -2.26
N VAL A 166 14.82 -11.86 -1.50
CA VAL A 166 14.14 -10.71 -0.90
C VAL A 166 14.54 -9.41 -1.61
N VAL A 167 13.66 -8.39 -1.57
CA VAL A 167 13.83 -7.10 -2.27
C VAL A 167 15.10 -6.32 -1.89
N THR A 168 15.65 -6.59 -0.71
CA THR A 168 16.90 -5.91 -0.26
C THR A 168 18.14 -6.39 -0.98
N ALA A 169 18.13 -7.60 -1.57
CA ALA A 169 19.29 -8.13 -2.30
C ALA A 169 19.60 -7.30 -3.56
N PRO A 170 18.68 -7.16 -4.54
CA PRO A 170 18.93 -6.34 -5.72
C PRO A 170 19.10 -4.85 -5.40
N LEU A 171 18.45 -4.33 -4.34
CA LEU A 171 18.66 -2.96 -3.89
C LEU A 171 20.10 -2.75 -3.43
N LYS A 172 20.63 -3.68 -2.60
CA LYS A 172 22.01 -3.63 -2.13
C LYS A 172 22.99 -3.75 -3.29
N GLU A 173 22.78 -4.70 -4.21
CA GLU A 173 23.61 -4.87 -5.40
C GLU A 173 23.66 -3.59 -6.24
N ALA A 174 22.53 -2.91 -6.44
CA ALA A 174 22.46 -1.67 -7.17
C ALA A 174 23.27 -0.56 -6.47
N ILE A 175 23.11 -0.39 -5.17
CA ILE A 175 23.85 0.60 -4.36
C ILE A 175 25.37 0.29 -4.40
N ASP A 176 25.75 -0.97 -4.21
CA ASP A 176 27.16 -1.40 -4.23
C ASP A 176 27.79 -1.22 -5.63
N ALA A 177 26.99 -1.33 -6.70
CA ALA A 177 27.40 -1.06 -8.08
C ALA A 177 27.53 0.44 -8.42
N GLY A 178 27.18 1.32 -7.49
CA GLY A 178 27.30 2.77 -7.66
C GLY A 178 26.06 3.46 -8.23
N GLU A 179 24.91 2.79 -8.20
CA GLU A 179 23.64 3.47 -8.52
C GLU A 179 23.37 4.56 -7.48
N ASN A 180 23.32 5.80 -7.95
CA ASN A 180 23.10 6.96 -7.10
C ASN A 180 21.63 7.36 -7.13
N TYR A 181 20.83 6.78 -6.24
CA TYR A 181 19.43 7.18 -6.06
C TYR A 181 19.34 8.47 -5.26
N ASP A 182 18.53 9.41 -5.72
CA ASP A 182 18.16 10.60 -4.93
C ASP A 182 17.31 10.16 -3.71
N GLU A 183 16.48 9.13 -3.92
CA GLU A 183 15.62 8.59 -2.87
C GLU A 183 15.26 7.11 -3.13
N VAL A 184 15.05 6.37 -2.06
CA VAL A 184 14.39 5.05 -2.07
C VAL A 184 13.03 5.20 -1.41
N ILE A 185 11.95 4.84 -2.10
CA ILE A 185 10.59 4.84 -1.55
C ILE A 185 10.18 3.39 -1.33
N THR A 186 9.83 3.01 -0.09
CA THR A 186 9.49 1.61 0.20
C THR A 186 8.13 1.45 0.85
N ILE A 187 7.36 0.48 0.35
CA ILE A 187 5.96 0.27 0.72
C ILE A 187 5.67 -1.22 0.81
N GLY A 188 5.23 -1.66 1.98
CA GLY A 188 4.92 -3.07 2.20
C GLY A 188 4.87 -3.46 3.68
N PRO A 189 5.14 -4.72 4.01
CA PRO A 189 5.21 -5.17 5.39
C PRO A 189 6.25 -4.38 6.19
N LEU A 190 5.92 -4.00 7.45
CA LEU A 190 6.82 -3.22 8.31
C LEU A 190 8.22 -3.82 8.42
N ILE A 191 8.30 -5.15 8.52
CA ILE A 191 9.59 -5.83 8.59
C ILE A 191 10.41 -5.67 7.31
N MET A 192 9.77 -5.69 6.13
CA MET A 192 10.44 -5.46 4.85
C MET A 192 10.98 -4.02 4.79
N MET A 193 10.16 -3.03 5.12
CA MET A 193 10.57 -1.63 5.14
C MET A 193 11.72 -1.37 6.11
N LYS A 194 11.69 -1.99 7.31
CA LYS A 194 12.80 -1.96 8.27
C LYS A 194 14.11 -2.46 7.66
N PHE A 195 14.08 -3.57 6.92
CA PHE A 195 15.28 -4.12 6.27
C PHE A 195 15.73 -3.29 5.05
N VAL A 196 14.81 -2.70 4.29
CA VAL A 196 15.16 -1.74 3.23
C VAL A 196 15.92 -0.55 3.83
N VAL A 197 15.39 0.04 4.90
CA VAL A 197 16.06 1.13 5.63
C VAL A 197 17.44 0.71 6.16
N ALA A 198 17.55 -0.49 6.72
CA ALA A 198 18.83 -1.01 7.19
C ALA A 198 19.85 -1.21 6.05
N THR A 199 19.38 -1.44 4.82
CA THR A 199 20.22 -1.57 3.61
C THR A 199 20.69 -0.21 3.10
N THR A 200 19.82 0.80 3.09
CA THR A 200 20.11 2.12 2.53
C THR A 200 20.87 3.04 3.49
N LYS A 201 20.62 2.92 4.78
CA LYS A 201 21.22 3.79 5.83
C LYS A 201 22.75 3.84 5.83
N PRO A 202 23.49 2.71 5.70
CA PRO A 202 24.95 2.75 5.63
C PRO A 202 25.49 3.49 4.41
N ALA A 203 24.75 3.50 3.31
CA ALA A 203 25.10 4.21 2.09
C ALA A 203 24.63 5.68 2.09
N GLY A 204 23.89 6.10 3.12
CA GLY A 204 23.36 7.46 3.24
C GLY A 204 22.28 7.79 2.19
N VAL A 205 21.65 6.80 1.55
CA VAL A 205 20.60 7.01 0.56
C VAL A 205 19.28 7.32 1.29
N LYS A 206 18.76 8.53 1.09
CA LYS A 206 17.47 8.95 1.67
C LYS A 206 16.40 7.89 1.41
N THR A 207 15.65 7.53 2.44
CA THR A 207 14.66 6.45 2.33
C THR A 207 13.34 6.86 2.96
N VAL A 208 12.32 6.93 2.14
CA VAL A 208 10.94 7.20 2.56
C VAL A 208 10.20 5.86 2.73
N VAL A 209 9.47 5.74 3.83
CA VAL A 209 8.66 4.58 4.17
C VAL A 209 7.20 4.97 4.25
N SER A 210 6.32 4.27 3.55
CA SER A 210 4.88 4.51 3.61
C SER A 210 4.27 3.65 4.71
N MET A 211 3.97 4.27 5.85
CA MET A 211 3.55 3.58 7.06
C MET A 211 2.07 3.21 7.02
N ASN A 212 1.77 1.99 7.46
CA ASN A 212 0.44 1.39 7.42
C ASN A 212 -0.09 0.95 8.80
N PRO A 213 -0.10 1.84 9.82
CA PRO A 213 -0.66 1.52 11.12
C PRO A 213 -2.18 1.37 11.04
N ILE A 214 -2.77 0.84 12.13
CA ILE A 214 -4.21 0.79 12.30
C ILE A 214 -4.77 2.22 12.25
N MET A 215 -5.72 2.47 11.35
CA MET A 215 -6.40 3.76 11.20
C MET A 215 -7.91 3.55 11.25
N ILE A 216 -8.60 4.42 12.02
CA ILE A 216 -10.05 4.35 12.21
C ILE A 216 -10.71 5.63 11.70
N ASP A 217 -10.23 6.78 12.20
CA ASP A 217 -10.80 8.08 11.90
C ASP A 217 -10.22 8.73 10.63
N GLY A 218 -8.90 8.76 10.51
CA GLY A 218 -8.21 9.32 9.34
C GLY A 218 -7.97 10.84 9.40
N THR A 219 -8.41 11.54 10.45
CA THR A 219 -8.31 12.99 10.60
C THR A 219 -7.42 13.46 11.75
N GLY A 220 -6.70 12.53 12.40
CA GLY A 220 -5.81 12.80 13.52
C GLY A 220 -6.47 12.84 14.89
N MET A 221 -7.79 12.67 14.98
CA MET A 221 -8.52 12.81 16.24
C MET A 221 -8.41 11.60 17.16
N CYS A 222 -8.49 10.38 16.63
CA CYS A 222 -8.57 9.17 17.47
C CYS A 222 -7.21 8.69 18.01
N GLY A 223 -6.08 9.13 17.43
CA GLY A 223 -4.74 8.73 17.81
C GLY A 223 -4.39 7.25 17.53
N GLY A 224 -5.25 6.50 16.84
CA GLY A 224 -5.04 5.08 16.51
C GLY A 224 -3.76 4.84 15.71
N CYS A 225 -3.49 5.70 14.75
CA CYS A 225 -2.36 5.60 13.83
C CYS A 225 -1.07 6.27 14.32
N ARG A 226 -0.95 6.55 15.62
CA ARG A 226 0.28 7.17 16.16
C ARG A 226 1.48 6.24 16.04
N LEU A 227 2.63 6.83 15.76
CA LEU A 227 3.94 6.18 15.70
C LEU A 227 5.02 7.18 16.14
N THR A 228 6.18 6.69 16.50
CA THR A 228 7.33 7.54 16.86
C THR A 228 8.23 7.73 15.63
N VAL A 229 8.49 9.00 15.29
CA VAL A 229 9.39 9.43 14.21
C VAL A 229 10.30 10.53 14.76
N GLY A 230 11.62 10.34 14.72
CA GLY A 230 12.60 11.28 15.29
C GLY A 230 12.38 11.55 16.78
N GLY A 231 11.93 10.55 17.54
CA GLY A 231 11.61 10.68 18.97
C GLY A 231 10.32 11.45 19.27
N GLN A 232 9.55 11.84 18.24
CA GLN A 232 8.28 12.57 18.38
C GLN A 232 7.09 11.69 17.97
N THR A 233 5.98 11.86 18.67
CA THR A 233 4.71 11.23 18.26
C THR A 233 4.17 11.92 17.01
N LYS A 234 3.92 11.13 15.96
CA LYS A 234 3.27 11.52 14.72
C LYS A 234 2.01 10.69 14.49
N PHE A 235 1.10 11.21 13.68
CA PHE A 235 -0.12 10.51 13.27
C PHE A 235 -0.07 10.23 11.77
N ALA A 236 0.07 8.96 11.38
CA ALA A 236 0.24 8.60 9.98
C ALA A 236 -0.87 9.13 9.06
N CYS A 237 -2.08 9.31 9.57
CA CYS A 237 -3.21 9.78 8.78
C CYS A 237 -3.17 11.30 8.43
N VAL A 238 -2.38 12.10 9.14
CA VAL A 238 -2.31 13.57 8.91
C VAL A 238 -0.88 14.05 8.72
N ASP A 239 0.11 13.43 9.38
CA ASP A 239 1.52 13.79 9.23
C ASP A 239 2.19 13.03 8.08
N GLY A 240 1.65 11.84 7.71
CA GLY A 240 2.13 10.92 6.68
C GLY A 240 1.08 10.65 5.60
N PRO A 241 1.06 9.45 5.05
CA PRO A 241 1.62 8.18 5.55
C PRO A 241 3.13 8.02 5.37
N ASP A 242 3.76 8.86 4.56
CA ASP A 242 5.17 8.78 4.21
C ASP A 242 6.03 9.50 5.25
N PHE A 243 7.10 8.84 5.69
CA PHE A 243 8.04 9.34 6.69
C PHE A 243 9.48 9.02 6.32
N ASP A 244 10.43 9.78 6.86
CA ASP A 244 11.85 9.43 6.82
C ASP A 244 12.07 8.10 7.55
N GLY A 245 12.46 7.08 6.80
CA GLY A 245 12.66 5.74 7.33
C GLY A 245 13.79 5.66 8.36
N PHE A 246 14.75 6.61 8.35
CA PHE A 246 15.85 6.65 9.32
C PHE A 246 15.40 7.07 10.71
N GLU A 247 14.24 7.74 10.79
CA GLU A 247 13.67 8.30 12.00
C GLU A 247 12.51 7.47 12.60
N VAL A 248 11.97 6.50 11.84
CA VAL A 248 10.84 5.68 12.29
C VAL A 248 11.25 4.63 13.31
N ASP A 249 10.54 4.55 14.45
CA ASP A 249 10.62 3.42 15.38
C ASP A 249 9.77 2.24 14.88
N PHE A 250 10.42 1.37 14.09
CA PHE A 250 9.78 0.17 13.54
C PHE A 250 9.40 -0.85 14.61
N ASP A 251 10.13 -0.94 15.72
CA ASP A 251 9.85 -1.92 16.76
C ASP A 251 8.58 -1.55 17.53
N GLU A 252 8.39 -0.26 17.82
CA GLU A 252 7.11 0.25 18.34
C GLU A 252 5.98 0.00 17.34
N ALA A 253 6.15 0.39 16.07
CA ALA A 253 5.14 0.23 15.04
C ALA A 253 4.69 -1.22 14.88
N MET A 254 5.62 -2.19 14.89
CA MET A 254 5.30 -3.63 14.83
C MET A 254 4.53 -4.11 16.07
N LYS A 255 4.92 -3.68 17.27
CA LYS A 255 4.19 -4.02 18.52
C LYS A 255 2.76 -3.48 18.48
N ARG A 256 2.58 -2.25 18.02
CA ARG A 256 1.24 -1.63 17.90
C ARG A 256 0.38 -2.33 16.86
N GLY A 257 0.94 -2.69 15.70
CA GLY A 257 0.24 -3.44 14.66
C GLY A 257 -0.16 -4.87 15.06
N ALA A 258 0.34 -5.38 16.18
CA ALA A 258 -0.01 -6.70 16.69
C ALA A 258 -1.13 -6.70 17.74
N MET A 259 -1.57 -5.52 18.23
CA MET A 259 -2.45 -5.40 19.41
C MET A 259 -3.80 -6.11 19.27
N TYR A 260 -4.36 -6.19 18.09
CA TYR A 260 -5.71 -6.72 17.86
C TYR A 260 -5.73 -8.04 17.08
N ARG A 261 -4.58 -8.65 16.80
CA ARG A 261 -4.47 -9.85 15.94
C ARG A 261 -5.37 -11.02 16.34
N ASP A 262 -5.54 -11.25 17.63
CA ASP A 262 -6.39 -12.35 18.09
C ASP A 262 -7.88 -12.06 17.87
N PHE A 263 -8.31 -10.82 18.10
CA PHE A 263 -9.68 -10.37 17.80
C PHE A 263 -9.94 -10.37 16.29
N GLU A 264 -9.02 -9.89 15.49
CA GLU A 264 -9.11 -9.88 14.03
C GLU A 264 -9.24 -11.29 13.46
N ARG A 265 -8.44 -12.23 13.97
CA ARG A 265 -8.52 -13.64 13.57
C ARG A 265 -9.87 -14.24 13.90
N HIS A 266 -10.39 -14.02 15.11
CA HIS A 266 -11.69 -14.53 15.53
C HIS A 266 -12.82 -13.96 14.68
N ALA A 267 -12.84 -12.65 14.46
CA ALA A 267 -13.82 -11.99 13.60
C ALA A 267 -13.77 -12.49 12.15
N TYR A 268 -12.58 -12.78 11.63
CA TYR A 268 -12.41 -13.34 10.29
C TYR A 268 -12.97 -14.77 10.20
N GLU A 269 -12.68 -15.63 11.17
CA GLU A 269 -13.21 -17.00 11.23
C GLU A 269 -14.73 -17.01 11.30
N GLU A 270 -15.35 -16.14 12.11
CA GLU A 270 -16.81 -15.98 12.18
C GLU A 270 -17.40 -15.55 10.84
N THR A 271 -16.81 -14.55 10.19
CA THR A 271 -17.25 -14.03 8.89
C THR A 271 -17.18 -15.11 7.81
N CYS A 272 -16.06 -15.84 7.72
CA CYS A 272 -15.92 -16.95 6.77
C CYS A 272 -16.95 -18.05 7.00
N ASN A 273 -17.30 -18.35 8.25
CA ASN A 273 -18.31 -19.35 8.58
C ASN A 273 -19.73 -18.91 8.21
N LEU A 274 -20.04 -17.62 8.29
CA LEU A 274 -21.32 -17.05 7.82
C LEU A 274 -21.46 -17.24 6.31
N PHE A 275 -20.49 -16.81 5.51
CA PHE A 275 -20.54 -16.96 4.05
C PHE A 275 -20.60 -18.42 3.58
N LYS A 276 -19.94 -19.35 4.28
CA LYS A 276 -20.06 -20.79 3.99
C LYS A 276 -21.46 -21.35 4.27
N LYS A 277 -22.19 -20.77 5.21
CA LYS A 277 -23.59 -21.16 5.51
C LYS A 277 -24.57 -20.60 4.49
N GLU A 278 -24.35 -19.37 4.02
CA GLU A 278 -25.20 -18.74 3.00
C GLU A 278 -25.01 -19.37 1.60
N ALA A 279 -23.87 -19.98 1.33
CA ALA A 279 -23.56 -20.67 0.08
C ALA A 279 -24.12 -22.12 0.01
N ARG A 280 -24.75 -22.63 1.08
CA ARG A 280 -25.43 -23.94 1.15
C ARG A 280 -26.93 -23.80 1.05
#